data_375ae992429f345ae28e3627a37cdc39
#
_entry.id   375ae992429f345ae28e3627a37cdc39
#
_cell.length_a   1.000
_cell.length_b   1.000
_cell.length_c   1.000
_cell.angle_alpha   90.00
_cell.angle_beta   90.00
_cell.angle_gamma   90.00
#
_symmetry.space_group_name_H-M   'P 1'
#
loop_
_entity.id
_entity.type
_entity.pdbx_description
1 polymer ?
#
loop_
_entity_poly.entity_id
_entity_poly.type
_entity_poly.pdbx_seq_one_letter_code
_entity_poly.pdbx_strand_id
1 'polypeptide(L)'
;MKKIITMLSVLSLSISLTAKENTIQKQENNSQNIIFIRKEMMKKADSLDFNVSKSDNKSVMTIKKEDLNNFTSYQNGMASFYSKSLNGSKTSSGERHRSSEMMAAHKSLPFGTKVKVTNLNNGKSVIVRINDRGPCVRGRGMDWSYAAFSQIESPGKGLTKVELQVLK
;
A
#
# COMPACT_ATOMS: atom_id res chain seq x y z
N MET A 1 47.51 29.21 26.24
CA MET A 1 46.36 29.28 25.29
C MET A 1 46.24 28.07 24.36
N LYS A 2 47.28 27.54 23.70
CA LYS A 2 47.19 26.38 22.76
C LYS A 2 46.67 25.07 23.41
N LYS A 3 46.97 24.78 24.67
CA LYS A 3 46.53 23.55 25.37
C LYS A 3 45.03 23.52 25.72
N ILE A 4 44.36 24.67 25.85
CA ILE A 4 42.94 24.77 26.17
C ILE A 4 42.09 24.52 24.90
N ILE A 5 42.59 24.97 23.76
CA ILE A 5 41.92 24.80 22.46
C ILE A 5 41.87 23.31 22.04
N THR A 6 42.94 22.55 22.30
CA THR A 6 43.00 21.12 22.01
C THR A 6 42.05 20.30 22.90
N MET A 7 41.88 20.68 24.17
CA MET A 7 40.97 19.98 25.08
C MET A 7 39.48 20.21 24.69
N LEU A 8 39.11 21.41 24.28
CA LEU A 8 37.73 21.69 23.82
C LEU A 8 37.41 20.95 22.53
N SER A 9 38.35 20.80 21.60
CA SER A 9 38.12 20.07 20.34
C SER A 9 37.93 18.56 20.55
N VAL A 10 38.65 17.95 21.51
CA VAL A 10 38.47 16.52 21.85
C VAL A 10 37.14 16.29 22.55
N LEU A 11 36.74 17.23 23.44
CA LEU A 11 35.44 17.12 24.13
C LEU A 11 34.22 17.24 23.16
N SER A 12 34.29 18.14 22.17
CA SER A 12 33.25 18.28 21.18
C SER A 12 33.16 17.07 20.26
N LEU A 13 34.27 16.42 19.93
CA LEU A 13 34.29 15.20 19.12
C LEU A 13 33.68 14.01 19.86
N SER A 14 33.96 13.87 21.16
CA SER A 14 33.38 12.78 21.99
C SER A 14 31.86 12.93 22.17
N ILE A 15 31.35 14.15 22.35
CA ILE A 15 29.93 14.42 22.47
C ILE A 15 29.19 14.13 21.12
N SER A 16 29.83 14.44 20.01
CA SER A 16 29.28 14.12 18.67
C SER A 16 29.24 12.61 18.41
N LEU A 17 30.23 11.86 18.90
CA LEU A 17 30.29 10.40 18.71
C LEU A 17 29.19 9.69 19.53
N THR A 18 29.04 10.07 20.80
CA THR A 18 27.99 9.51 21.68
C THR A 18 26.58 9.85 21.20
N ALA A 19 26.35 11.02 20.63
CA ALA A 19 25.08 11.39 20.04
C ALA A 19 24.74 10.52 18.80
N LYS A 20 25.73 10.19 17.97
CA LYS A 20 25.60 9.29 16.82
C LYS A 20 25.31 7.85 17.24
N GLU A 21 26.02 7.34 18.23
CA GLU A 21 25.79 6.00 18.78
C GLU A 21 24.39 5.87 19.37
N ASN A 22 23.91 6.84 20.13
CA ASN A 22 22.57 6.86 20.68
C ASN A 22 21.49 6.89 19.59
N THR A 23 21.74 7.56 18.47
CA THR A 23 20.79 7.59 17.33
C THR A 23 20.74 6.25 16.63
N ILE A 24 21.88 5.60 16.41
CA ILE A 24 21.95 4.26 15.80
C ILE A 24 21.25 3.24 16.69
N GLN A 25 21.53 3.24 17.99
CA GLN A 25 20.90 2.33 18.95
C GLN A 25 19.38 2.51 19.01
N LYS A 26 18.89 3.74 18.90
CA LYS A 26 17.44 4.03 18.85
C LYS A 26 16.79 3.53 17.56
N GLN A 27 17.50 3.58 16.43
CA GLN A 27 17.02 3.02 15.15
C GLN A 27 17.00 1.48 15.16
N GLU A 28 18.02 0.84 15.72
CA GLU A 28 18.07 -0.62 15.86
C GLU A 28 16.97 -1.14 16.79
N ASN A 29 16.76 -0.50 17.93
CA ASN A 29 15.67 -0.85 18.85
C ASN A 29 14.28 -0.69 18.21
N ASN A 30 14.09 0.35 17.41
CA ASN A 30 12.85 0.56 16.68
C ASN A 30 12.62 -0.52 15.60
N SER A 31 13.67 -0.92 14.91
CA SER A 31 13.62 -2.00 13.90
C SER A 31 13.30 -3.36 14.54
N GLN A 32 13.92 -3.68 15.67
CA GLN A 32 13.63 -4.90 16.44
C GLN A 32 12.19 -4.93 16.97
N ASN A 33 11.69 -3.78 17.43
CA ASN A 33 10.31 -3.66 17.90
C ASN A 33 9.30 -3.86 16.78
N ILE A 34 9.57 -3.34 15.57
CA ILE A 34 8.74 -3.56 14.39
C ILE A 34 8.73 -5.04 13.97
N ILE A 35 9.89 -5.72 14.04
CA ILE A 35 10.00 -7.15 13.74
C ILE A 35 9.21 -7.97 14.77
N PHE A 36 9.30 -7.63 16.06
CA PHE A 36 8.55 -8.29 17.12
C PHE A 36 7.04 -8.13 16.94
N ILE A 37 6.56 -6.91 16.70
CA ILE A 37 5.14 -6.61 16.45
C ILE A 37 4.63 -7.37 15.20
N ARG A 38 5.44 -7.45 14.13
CA ARG A 38 5.09 -8.25 12.94
C ARG A 38 4.95 -9.75 13.27
N LYS A 39 5.86 -10.31 14.05
CA LYS A 39 5.80 -11.72 14.48
C LYS A 39 4.57 -12.00 15.34
N GLU A 40 4.22 -11.10 16.25
CA GLU A 40 3.01 -11.22 17.09
C GLU A 40 1.73 -11.07 16.25
N MET A 41 1.69 -10.13 15.31
CA MET A 41 0.55 -10.01 14.39
C MET A 41 0.39 -11.23 13.48
N MET A 42 1.48 -11.83 13.02
CA MET A 42 1.44 -13.08 12.24
C MET A 42 0.93 -14.25 13.07
N LYS A 43 1.37 -14.41 14.33
CA LYS A 43 0.84 -15.43 15.26
C LYS A 43 -0.66 -15.25 15.51
N LYS A 44 -1.11 -14.01 15.69
CA LYS A 44 -2.52 -13.70 15.90
C LYS A 44 -3.38 -13.93 14.66
N ALA A 45 -2.83 -13.76 13.48
CA ALA A 45 -3.49 -14.09 12.20
C ALA A 45 -3.66 -15.60 11.99
N ASP A 46 -2.70 -16.40 12.46
CA ASP A 46 -2.76 -17.87 12.38
C ASP A 46 -3.77 -18.49 13.38
N SER A 47 -4.17 -17.75 14.42
CA SER A 47 -5.15 -18.21 15.44
C SER A 47 -6.59 -17.74 15.19
N LEU A 48 -6.83 -16.95 14.14
CA LEU A 48 -8.15 -16.55 13.71
C LEU A 48 -8.68 -17.55 12.68
N ASP A 49 -9.33 -18.61 13.17
CA ASP A 49 -10.22 -19.44 12.35
C ASP A 49 -11.35 -18.56 11.81
N PHE A 50 -11.19 -18.13 10.56
CA PHE A 50 -12.19 -17.36 9.86
C PHE A 50 -13.29 -18.29 9.35
N ASN A 51 -14.24 -18.64 10.21
CA ASN A 51 -15.50 -19.27 9.82
C ASN A 51 -16.33 -18.22 9.03
N VAL A 52 -16.18 -18.23 7.71
CA VAL A 52 -17.05 -17.48 6.81
C VAL A 52 -18.37 -18.23 6.71
N SER A 53 -19.40 -17.76 7.40
CA SER A 53 -20.77 -18.17 7.13
C SER A 53 -21.14 -17.77 5.69
N LYS A 54 -21.60 -18.77 4.92
CA LYS A 54 -22.19 -18.59 3.60
C LYS A 54 -23.43 -17.72 3.71
N SER A 55 -23.35 -16.48 3.27
CA SER A 55 -24.51 -15.73 2.83
C SER A 55 -24.04 -14.64 1.86
N ASP A 56 -24.67 -14.64 0.68
CA ASP A 56 -24.77 -13.62 -0.32
C ASP A 56 -23.62 -13.44 -1.32
N ASN A 57 -23.94 -13.76 -2.59
CA ASN A 57 -23.28 -13.53 -3.87
C ASN A 57 -22.61 -12.13 -4.01
N LYS A 58 -21.54 -11.88 -3.29
CA LYS A 58 -20.63 -10.79 -3.57
C LYS A 58 -19.34 -11.44 -4.07
N SER A 59 -18.92 -11.14 -5.28
CA SER A 59 -17.66 -11.63 -5.85
C SER A 59 -16.48 -11.13 -5.00
N VAL A 60 -16.23 -11.81 -3.90
CA VAL A 60 -15.04 -11.60 -3.09
C VAL A 60 -13.90 -12.24 -3.86
N MET A 61 -12.96 -11.44 -4.33
CA MET A 61 -11.76 -11.93 -4.99
C MET A 61 -10.91 -12.65 -3.95
N THR A 62 -11.10 -13.96 -3.84
CA THR A 62 -10.31 -14.81 -2.94
C THR A 62 -8.89 -14.91 -3.47
N ILE A 63 -7.93 -14.42 -2.71
CA ILE A 63 -6.52 -14.59 -2.97
C ILE A 63 -6.01 -15.63 -2.01
N LYS A 64 -5.30 -16.62 -2.54
CA LYS A 64 -4.68 -17.65 -1.73
C LYS A 64 -3.59 -17.02 -0.86
N LYS A 65 -3.41 -17.52 0.38
CA LYS A 65 -2.40 -17.01 1.34
C LYS A 65 -0.99 -17.04 0.74
N GLU A 66 -0.68 -18.01 -0.09
CA GLU A 66 0.57 -18.18 -0.82
C GLU A 66 0.84 -17.04 -1.84
N ASP A 67 -0.21 -16.46 -2.43
CA ASP A 67 -0.09 -15.37 -3.41
C ASP A 67 0.32 -14.03 -2.76
N LEU A 68 0.11 -13.87 -1.46
CA LEU A 68 0.42 -12.60 -0.76
C LEU A 68 1.92 -12.27 -0.75
N ASN A 69 2.79 -13.28 -0.86
CA ASN A 69 4.23 -13.11 -0.90
C ASN A 69 4.79 -12.93 -2.33
N ASN A 70 3.95 -13.11 -3.35
CA ASN A 70 4.37 -13.06 -4.76
C ASN A 70 4.15 -11.69 -5.42
N PHE A 71 3.83 -10.65 -4.64
CA PHE A 71 3.70 -9.30 -5.16
C PHE A 71 5.07 -8.62 -5.30
N THR A 72 5.31 -8.03 -6.48
CA THR A 72 6.53 -7.27 -6.78
C THR A 72 6.16 -5.79 -6.93
N SER A 73 6.95 -4.90 -6.33
CA SER A 73 6.79 -3.45 -6.49
C SER A 73 6.85 -3.08 -7.98
N TYR A 74 5.91 -2.25 -8.41
CA TYR A 74 5.76 -1.86 -9.81
C TYR A 74 5.95 -0.34 -9.98
N GLN A 75 5.16 0.46 -9.29
CA GLN A 75 5.30 1.93 -9.33
C GLN A 75 4.60 2.60 -8.14
N ASN A 76 4.98 3.84 -7.87
CA ASN A 76 4.27 4.76 -7.00
C ASN A 76 3.52 5.79 -7.85
N GLY A 77 2.39 6.29 -7.35
CA GLY A 77 1.63 7.30 -8.07
C GLY A 77 0.44 7.84 -7.30
N MET A 78 -0.32 8.70 -7.98
CA MET A 78 -1.62 9.16 -7.50
C MET A 78 -2.70 8.26 -8.04
N ALA A 79 -3.65 7.90 -7.20
CA ALA A 79 -4.84 7.15 -7.57
C ALA A 79 -6.11 7.95 -7.25
N SER A 80 -7.14 7.76 -8.10
CA SER A 80 -8.48 8.28 -7.90
C SER A 80 -9.51 7.15 -8.09
N PHE A 81 -10.77 7.48 -8.14
CA PHE A 81 -11.84 6.51 -8.41
C PHE A 81 -12.85 7.05 -9.42
N TYR A 82 -13.56 6.13 -10.06
CA TYR A 82 -14.60 6.44 -11.02
C TYR A 82 -15.81 7.10 -10.36
N SER A 83 -16.40 8.06 -11.06
CA SER A 83 -17.71 8.59 -10.68
C SER A 83 -18.76 7.46 -10.62
N LYS A 84 -19.67 7.55 -9.66
CA LYS A 84 -20.82 6.62 -9.56
C LYS A 84 -21.68 6.58 -10.82
N SER A 85 -21.70 7.67 -11.59
CA SER A 85 -22.44 7.75 -12.88
C SER A 85 -21.92 6.79 -13.94
N LEU A 86 -20.67 6.31 -13.81
CA LEU A 86 -20.07 5.33 -14.74
C LEU A 86 -20.44 3.87 -14.42
N ASN A 87 -21.22 3.64 -13.35
CA ASN A 87 -21.64 2.28 -13.00
C ASN A 87 -22.50 1.68 -14.13
N GLY A 88 -22.11 0.50 -14.60
CA GLY A 88 -22.75 -0.17 -15.74
C GLY A 88 -22.16 0.16 -17.12
N SER A 89 -21.32 1.20 -17.22
CA SER A 89 -20.62 1.54 -18.48
C SER A 89 -19.67 0.43 -18.91
N LYS A 90 -19.44 0.31 -20.21
CA LYS A 90 -18.51 -0.68 -20.76
C LYS A 90 -17.07 -0.24 -20.54
N THR A 91 -16.24 -1.12 -20.01
CA THR A 91 -14.80 -0.91 -19.85
C THR A 91 -14.03 -1.29 -21.12
N SER A 92 -12.76 -0.94 -21.20
CA SER A 92 -11.89 -1.27 -22.34
C SER A 92 -11.67 -2.79 -22.53
N SER A 93 -11.86 -3.60 -21.47
CA SER A 93 -11.84 -5.06 -21.59
C SER A 93 -13.14 -5.65 -22.14
N GLY A 94 -14.18 -4.83 -22.31
CA GLY A 94 -15.51 -5.26 -22.73
C GLY A 94 -16.45 -5.61 -21.58
N GLU A 95 -15.96 -5.70 -20.35
CA GLU A 95 -16.78 -5.90 -19.16
C GLU A 95 -17.58 -4.64 -18.80
N ARG A 96 -18.57 -4.77 -17.91
CA ARG A 96 -19.26 -3.60 -17.35
C ARG A 96 -18.57 -3.13 -16.08
N HIS A 97 -18.38 -1.82 -15.98
CA HIS A 97 -17.88 -1.21 -14.75
C HIS A 97 -18.90 -1.40 -13.61
N ARG A 98 -18.46 -1.97 -12.51
CA ARG A 98 -19.27 -2.15 -11.30
C ARG A 98 -18.60 -1.46 -10.13
N SER A 99 -19.24 -0.40 -9.64
CA SER A 99 -18.70 0.41 -8.53
C SER A 99 -18.52 -0.38 -7.23
N SER A 100 -19.18 -1.53 -7.09
CA SER A 100 -19.12 -2.42 -5.91
C SER A 100 -18.03 -3.50 -5.99
N GLU A 101 -17.40 -3.71 -7.14
CA GLU A 101 -16.38 -4.74 -7.34
C GLU A 101 -14.95 -4.17 -7.17
N MET A 102 -13.96 -5.06 -6.93
CA MET A 102 -12.54 -4.69 -6.80
C MET A 102 -11.89 -4.61 -8.17
N MET A 103 -12.12 -3.53 -8.90
CA MET A 103 -11.61 -3.32 -10.26
C MET A 103 -10.91 -1.98 -10.42
N ALA A 104 -10.03 -1.90 -11.43
CA ALA A 104 -9.27 -0.70 -11.71
C ALA A 104 -8.90 -0.54 -13.18
N ALA A 105 -8.64 0.72 -13.57
CA ALA A 105 -7.99 1.07 -14.82
C ALA A 105 -6.50 1.30 -14.61
N HIS A 106 -5.70 0.82 -15.56
CA HIS A 106 -4.27 1.12 -15.67
C HIS A 106 -3.88 1.28 -17.15
N LYS A 107 -2.89 2.17 -17.41
CA LYS A 107 -2.52 2.52 -18.80
C LYS A 107 -1.98 1.33 -19.59
N SER A 108 -1.13 0.49 -18.99
CA SER A 108 -0.34 -0.53 -19.69
C SER A 108 -0.43 -1.94 -19.12
N LEU A 109 -0.79 -2.13 -17.84
CA LEU A 109 -0.88 -3.47 -17.27
C LEU A 109 -1.92 -4.33 -18.02
N PRO A 110 -1.63 -5.62 -18.30
CA PRO A 110 -2.58 -6.52 -18.96
C PRO A 110 -3.92 -6.59 -18.23
N PHE A 111 -5.03 -6.78 -18.98
CA PHE A 111 -6.32 -7.07 -18.37
C PHE A 111 -6.25 -8.38 -17.57
N GLY A 112 -6.95 -8.44 -16.45
CA GLY A 112 -6.90 -9.56 -15.53
C GLY A 112 -5.79 -9.49 -14.48
N THR A 113 -4.77 -8.64 -14.68
CA THR A 113 -3.67 -8.47 -13.70
C THR A 113 -4.23 -8.10 -12.33
N LYS A 114 -3.79 -8.84 -11.30
CA LYS A 114 -4.07 -8.52 -9.89
C LYS A 114 -3.00 -7.57 -9.38
N VAL A 115 -3.44 -6.45 -8.82
CA VAL A 115 -2.56 -5.42 -8.28
C VAL A 115 -2.92 -5.18 -6.82
N LYS A 116 -1.94 -5.36 -5.93
CA LYS A 116 -2.04 -4.90 -4.55
C LYS A 116 -1.69 -3.43 -4.52
N VAL A 117 -2.59 -2.63 -3.98
CA VAL A 117 -2.44 -1.19 -3.87
C VAL A 117 -2.40 -0.82 -2.40
N THR A 118 -1.34 -0.12 -2.00
CA THR A 118 -1.12 0.34 -0.63
C THR A 118 -1.18 1.86 -0.58
N ASN A 119 -2.06 2.40 0.25
CA ASN A 119 -2.12 3.82 0.53
C ASN A 119 -0.91 4.22 1.39
N LEU A 120 -0.04 5.08 0.85
CA LEU A 120 1.19 5.49 1.52
C LEU A 120 0.98 6.41 2.73
N ASN A 121 -0.22 6.99 2.89
CA ASN A 121 -0.53 7.86 4.03
C ASN A 121 -0.97 7.09 5.28
N ASN A 122 -1.58 5.90 5.13
CA ASN A 122 -2.17 5.16 6.24
C ASN A 122 -1.84 3.66 6.26
N GLY A 123 -1.08 3.14 5.27
CA GLY A 123 -0.66 1.76 5.17
C GLY A 123 -1.75 0.74 4.80
N LYS A 124 -3.01 1.17 4.61
CA LYS A 124 -4.09 0.27 4.20
C LYS A 124 -3.88 -0.22 2.78
N SER A 125 -4.20 -1.48 2.53
CA SER A 125 -4.05 -2.10 1.21
C SER A 125 -5.35 -2.73 0.73
N VAL A 126 -5.51 -2.76 -0.59
CA VAL A 126 -6.58 -3.50 -1.28
C VAL A 126 -6.01 -4.18 -2.52
N ILE A 127 -6.59 -5.29 -2.93
CA ILE A 127 -6.23 -5.94 -4.20
C ILE A 127 -7.34 -5.70 -5.20
N VAL A 128 -6.95 -5.23 -6.38
CA VAL A 128 -7.85 -4.92 -7.49
C VAL A 128 -7.43 -5.68 -8.74
N ARG A 129 -8.38 -5.92 -9.64
CA ARG A 129 -8.14 -6.51 -10.95
C ARG A 129 -8.21 -5.43 -12.02
N ILE A 130 -7.22 -5.42 -12.92
CA ILE A 130 -7.21 -4.51 -14.06
C ILE A 130 -8.20 -5.00 -15.11
N ASN A 131 -9.18 -4.17 -15.47
CA ASN A 131 -10.15 -4.46 -16.53
C ASN A 131 -10.47 -3.25 -17.40
N ASP A 132 -9.77 -2.13 -17.16
CA ASP A 132 -10.00 -0.92 -17.95
C ASP A 132 -8.67 -0.22 -18.29
N ARG A 133 -8.74 0.76 -19.24
CA ARG A 133 -7.64 1.63 -19.64
C ARG A 133 -7.84 3.04 -19.11
N GLY A 134 -6.76 3.62 -18.63
CA GLY A 134 -6.71 4.92 -17.99
C GLY A 134 -5.83 4.93 -16.76
N PRO A 135 -5.81 6.03 -16.02
CA PRO A 135 -6.43 7.33 -16.31
C PRO A 135 -5.73 8.07 -17.45
N CYS A 136 -6.51 8.83 -18.23
CA CYS A 136 -5.95 9.73 -19.24
C CYS A 136 -5.50 11.07 -18.67
N VAL A 137 -5.58 11.24 -17.36
CA VAL A 137 -5.18 12.47 -16.65
C VAL A 137 -3.70 12.38 -16.28
N ARG A 138 -2.95 13.44 -16.58
CA ARG A 138 -1.52 13.53 -16.23
C ARG A 138 -1.34 13.49 -14.71
N GLY A 139 -0.33 12.74 -14.25
CA GLY A 139 -0.01 12.58 -12.82
C GLY A 139 -0.82 11.50 -12.09
N ARG A 140 -1.87 10.94 -12.70
CA ARG A 140 -2.56 9.76 -12.16
C ARG A 140 -1.99 8.47 -12.73
N GLY A 141 -1.78 7.49 -11.84
CA GLY A 141 -1.30 6.16 -12.21
C GLY A 141 -2.42 5.15 -12.38
N MET A 142 -3.53 5.30 -11.65
CA MET A 142 -4.63 4.34 -11.60
C MET A 142 -5.94 5.01 -11.20
N ASP A 143 -7.06 4.52 -11.76
CA ASP A 143 -8.43 4.84 -11.32
C ASP A 143 -9.14 3.56 -10.86
N TRP A 144 -9.87 3.62 -9.75
CA TRP A 144 -10.50 2.45 -9.12
C TRP A 144 -12.00 2.53 -9.08
N SER A 145 -12.63 1.39 -8.84
CA SER A 145 -14.01 1.36 -8.41
C SER A 145 -14.19 2.10 -7.08
N TYR A 146 -15.40 2.59 -6.85
CA TYR A 146 -15.75 3.26 -5.59
C TYR A 146 -15.49 2.36 -4.36
N ALA A 147 -15.85 1.08 -4.45
CA ALA A 147 -15.66 0.12 -3.37
C ALA A 147 -14.17 -0.08 -3.03
N ALA A 148 -13.30 -0.22 -4.04
CA ALA A 148 -11.87 -0.39 -3.83
C ALA A 148 -11.23 0.84 -3.16
N PHE A 149 -11.55 2.04 -3.63
CA PHE A 149 -11.05 3.28 -3.04
C PHE A 149 -11.50 3.45 -1.58
N SER A 150 -12.77 3.17 -1.30
CA SER A 150 -13.36 3.32 0.03
C SER A 150 -12.76 2.39 1.09
N GLN A 151 -12.09 1.30 0.69
CA GLN A 151 -11.42 0.41 1.64
C GLN A 151 -10.15 1.02 2.23
N ILE A 152 -9.44 1.85 1.46
CA ILE A 152 -8.13 2.35 1.86
C ILE A 152 -8.07 3.86 2.04
N GLU A 153 -9.09 4.58 1.56
CA GLU A 153 -9.16 6.04 1.73
C GLU A 153 -10.62 6.50 1.76
N SER A 154 -10.86 7.66 2.39
CA SER A 154 -12.17 8.31 2.34
C SER A 154 -12.45 8.87 0.94
N PRO A 155 -13.60 8.53 0.33
CA PRO A 155 -13.96 9.08 -0.98
C PRO A 155 -14.00 10.61 -1.03
N GLY A 156 -14.23 11.28 0.09
CA GLY A 156 -14.21 12.75 0.18
C GLY A 156 -12.85 13.38 -0.16
N LYS A 157 -11.75 12.63 -0.07
CA LYS A 157 -10.41 13.12 -0.49
C LYS A 157 -10.20 13.10 -2.01
N GLY A 158 -10.92 12.27 -2.74
CA GLY A 158 -10.85 12.17 -4.21
C GLY A 158 -9.56 11.59 -4.77
N LEU A 159 -8.40 11.85 -4.13
CA LEU A 159 -7.06 11.42 -4.55
C LEU A 159 -6.25 10.92 -3.37
N THR A 160 -5.40 9.91 -3.59
CA THR A 160 -4.43 9.44 -2.59
C THR A 160 -3.12 8.96 -3.23
N LYS A 161 -2.03 9.05 -2.47
CA LYS A 161 -0.72 8.51 -2.88
C LYS A 161 -0.67 7.02 -2.59
N VAL A 162 -0.22 6.25 -3.58
CA VAL A 162 -0.20 4.78 -3.49
C VAL A 162 1.07 4.18 -4.03
N GLU A 163 1.40 3.01 -3.50
CA GLU A 163 2.31 2.04 -4.08
C GLU A 163 1.51 0.94 -4.77
N LEU A 164 1.93 0.58 -5.98
CA LEU A 164 1.37 -0.52 -6.77
C LEU A 164 2.34 -1.69 -6.78
N GLN A 165 1.84 -2.87 -6.42
CA GLN A 165 2.58 -4.12 -6.46
C GLN A 165 1.80 -5.12 -7.33
N VAL A 166 2.46 -5.72 -8.31
CA VAL A 166 1.84 -6.68 -9.23
C VAL A 166 2.08 -8.10 -8.74
N LEU A 167 1.03 -8.92 -8.79
CA LEU A 167 1.15 -10.38 -8.58
C LEU A 167 1.86 -10.99 -9.78
N LYS A 168 2.93 -11.72 -9.52
CA LYS A 168 3.68 -12.51 -10.52
C LYS A 168 2.99 -13.83 -10.82
#